data_58fb956efef90c4f40f4558ac95c9421
#
_entry.id   58fb956efef90c4f40f4558ac95c9421
#
_cell.length_a   1.000
_cell.length_b   1.000
_cell.length_c   1.000
_cell.angle_alpha   90.00
_cell.angle_beta   90.00
_cell.angle_gamma   90.00
#
_symmetry.space_group_name_H-M   'P 1'
#
loop_
_entity.id
_entity.type
_entity.pdbx_description
1 polymer ?
#
loop_
_entity_poly.entity_id
_entity_poly.type
_entity_poly.pdbx_seq_one_letter_code
_entity_poly.pdbx_strand_id
1 'polypeptide(L)'
;MVTLTPEIRESLTGTKTLFLATSSQNRMPNVVPIGAFKLLDDETLLISDQYFHKTLRNMTENPVVALSWWGEKGGFQIKGPVTLHTNDEIFLQDVAWMKEVRPNLAPKSAVIMKIAEVYHVKPGADAGKKIL
;
A
#
# COMPACT_ATOMS: atom_id res chain seq x y z
N MET A 1 -12.08 6.03 -8.08
CA MET A 1 -11.03 6.55 -7.20
C MET A 1 -11.65 7.34 -6.08
N VAL A 2 -11.12 7.22 -4.92
CA VAL A 2 -11.57 8.02 -3.78
C VAL A 2 -10.43 8.89 -3.29
N THR A 3 -10.77 10.07 -2.79
CA THR A 3 -9.81 11.02 -2.25
C THR A 3 -9.79 10.89 -0.74
N LEU A 4 -8.64 10.61 -0.16
CA LEU A 4 -8.50 10.48 1.29
C LEU A 4 -8.83 11.79 1.99
N THR A 5 -9.58 11.68 3.09
CA THR A 5 -9.80 12.83 3.97
C THR A 5 -8.51 13.18 4.71
N PRO A 6 -8.37 14.41 5.24
CA PRO A 6 -7.20 14.76 6.05
C PRO A 6 -6.95 13.80 7.21
N GLU A 7 -8.00 13.35 7.88
CA GLU A 7 -7.90 12.41 8.99
C GLU A 7 -7.26 11.08 8.57
N ILE A 8 -7.74 10.51 7.46
CA ILE A 8 -7.23 9.22 6.97
C ILE A 8 -5.80 9.38 6.47
N ARG A 9 -5.52 10.47 5.75
CA ARG A 9 -4.16 10.78 5.28
C ARG A 9 -3.17 10.88 6.44
N GLU A 10 -3.52 11.62 7.49
CA GLU A 10 -2.65 11.76 8.66
C GLU A 10 -2.43 10.44 9.38
N SER A 11 -3.48 9.62 9.50
CA SER A 11 -3.37 8.29 10.09
C SER A 11 -2.39 7.42 9.31
N LEU A 12 -2.50 7.40 7.98
CA LEU A 12 -1.63 6.59 7.11
C LEU A 12 -0.19 7.10 7.16
N THR A 13 0.04 8.39 6.97
CA THR A 13 1.39 8.95 6.92
C THR A 13 2.09 8.97 8.27
N GLY A 14 1.33 8.94 9.36
CA GLY A 14 1.86 8.86 10.71
C GLY A 14 2.17 7.43 11.16
N THR A 15 1.95 6.42 10.33
CA THR A 15 2.16 5.01 10.65
C THR A 15 3.41 4.51 9.94
N LYS A 16 4.29 3.81 10.67
CA LYS A 16 5.56 3.30 10.12
C LYS A 16 5.40 2.00 9.34
N THR A 17 4.45 1.17 9.74
CA THR A 17 4.28 -0.16 9.16
C THR A 17 2.83 -0.35 8.75
N LEU A 18 2.63 -0.67 7.48
CA LEU A 18 1.35 -1.11 6.97
C LEU A 18 1.42 -2.61 6.71
N PHE A 19 0.27 -3.28 6.73
CA PHE A 19 0.16 -4.68 6.35
C PHE A 19 -0.48 -4.76 4.97
N LEU A 20 0.27 -5.32 4.03
CA LEU A 20 -0.14 -5.47 2.64
C LEU A 20 -0.67 -6.88 2.42
N ALA A 21 -1.94 -6.98 2.05
CA ALA A 21 -2.59 -8.25 1.75
C ALA A 21 -2.79 -8.41 0.25
N THR A 22 -2.42 -9.59 -0.23
CA THR A 22 -2.57 -9.99 -1.63
C THR A 22 -3.19 -11.39 -1.69
N SER A 23 -3.59 -11.81 -2.86
CA SER A 23 -4.15 -13.14 -3.07
C SER A 23 -3.61 -13.73 -4.36
N SER A 24 -3.35 -15.04 -4.35
CA SER A 24 -2.97 -15.76 -5.54
C SER A 24 -4.18 -16.01 -6.45
N GLN A 25 -3.94 -16.49 -7.67
CA GLN A 25 -5.03 -16.92 -8.54
C GLN A 25 -5.90 -17.99 -7.90
N ASN A 26 -5.30 -18.85 -7.06
CA ASN A 26 -6.01 -19.91 -6.35
C ASN A 26 -6.70 -19.42 -5.08
N ARG A 27 -6.80 -18.10 -4.91
CA ARG A 27 -7.46 -17.48 -3.74
C ARG A 27 -6.72 -17.74 -2.43
N MET A 28 -5.44 -18.08 -2.46
CA MET A 28 -4.64 -18.20 -1.24
C MET A 28 -4.28 -16.80 -0.74
N PRO A 29 -4.73 -16.41 0.44
CA PRO A 29 -4.41 -15.10 0.98
C PRO A 29 -2.96 -15.02 1.45
N ASN A 30 -2.41 -13.81 1.41
CA ASN A 30 -1.05 -13.53 1.84
C ASN A 30 -1.01 -12.14 2.46
N VAL A 31 -0.24 -11.97 3.52
CA VAL A 31 -0.07 -10.68 4.16
C VAL A 31 1.37 -10.50 4.60
N VAL A 32 1.92 -9.30 4.35
CA VAL A 32 3.29 -8.94 4.73
C VAL A 32 3.33 -7.52 5.28
N PRO A 33 4.22 -7.24 6.25
CA PRO A 33 4.45 -5.86 6.68
C PRO A 33 5.28 -5.11 5.64
N ILE A 34 4.97 -3.84 5.43
CA ILE A 34 5.74 -2.95 4.57
C ILE A 34 6.03 -1.64 5.29
N GLY A 35 7.20 -1.05 5.01
CA GLY A 35 7.60 0.22 5.60
C GLY A 35 8.07 1.24 4.57
N ALA A 36 8.29 0.83 3.32
CA ALA A 36 8.73 1.73 2.26
C ALA A 36 7.56 2.11 1.36
N PHE A 37 6.81 3.11 1.80
CA PHE A 37 5.63 3.59 1.09
C PHE A 37 5.47 5.10 1.31
N LYS A 38 4.78 5.76 0.38
CA LYS A 38 4.36 7.16 0.55
C LYS A 38 3.15 7.46 -0.34
N LEU A 39 2.35 8.45 0.06
CA LEU A 39 1.31 8.99 -0.79
C LEU A 39 1.93 9.91 -1.83
N LEU A 40 1.57 9.72 -3.10
CA LEU A 40 1.94 10.62 -4.18
C LEU A 40 0.94 11.78 -4.25
N ASP A 41 -0.31 11.48 -3.95
CA ASP A 41 -1.41 12.42 -3.79
C ASP A 41 -2.46 11.76 -2.90
N ASP A 42 -3.63 12.38 -2.72
CA ASP A 42 -4.66 11.86 -1.82
C ASP A 42 -5.44 10.66 -2.40
N GLU A 43 -5.04 10.16 -3.58
CA GLU A 43 -5.70 9.02 -4.24
C GLU A 43 -4.72 7.92 -4.62
N THR A 44 -3.41 8.14 -4.46
CA THR A 44 -2.38 7.27 -5.01
C THR A 44 -1.27 6.99 -4.01
N LEU A 45 -1.00 5.70 -3.80
CA LEU A 45 0.07 5.24 -2.91
C LEU A 45 1.18 4.60 -3.74
N LEU A 46 2.42 4.97 -3.42
CA LEU A 46 3.62 4.30 -3.94
C LEU A 46 4.15 3.34 -2.89
N ILE A 47 4.41 2.10 -3.28
CA ILE A 47 5.06 1.10 -2.45
C ILE A 47 6.34 0.67 -3.15
N SER A 48 7.46 0.75 -2.44
CA SER A 48 8.74 0.32 -2.98
C SER A 48 8.98 -1.15 -2.64
N ASP A 49 9.24 -1.97 -3.67
CA ASP A 49 9.47 -3.42 -3.51
C ASP A 49 10.96 -3.71 -3.44
N GLN A 50 11.43 -4.16 -2.27
CA GLN A 50 12.80 -4.63 -2.10
C GLN A 50 12.86 -6.16 -2.02
N TYR A 51 11.94 -6.78 -1.29
CA TYR A 51 12.03 -8.18 -0.91
C TYR A 51 10.80 -9.02 -1.30
N PHE A 52 9.91 -8.50 -2.13
CA PHE A 52 8.71 -9.23 -2.51
C PHE A 52 9.05 -10.47 -3.37
N HIS A 53 8.44 -11.59 -3.05
CA HIS A 53 8.51 -12.82 -3.82
C HIS A 53 7.09 -13.28 -4.17
N LYS A 54 6.43 -14.04 -3.27
CA LYS A 54 5.05 -14.43 -3.53
C LYS A 54 4.09 -13.25 -3.56
N THR A 55 4.40 -12.18 -2.81
CA THR A 55 3.63 -10.94 -2.85
C THR A 55 3.66 -10.33 -4.25
N LEU A 56 4.83 -10.27 -4.88
CA LEU A 56 4.98 -9.76 -6.24
C LEU A 56 4.25 -10.65 -7.25
N ARG A 57 4.38 -11.96 -7.10
CA ARG A 57 3.67 -12.91 -7.96
C ARG A 57 2.17 -12.71 -7.86
N ASN A 58 1.66 -12.58 -6.64
CA ASN A 58 0.23 -12.37 -6.43
C ASN A 58 -0.26 -11.10 -7.12
N MET A 59 0.47 -9.99 -6.99
CA MET A 59 0.10 -8.73 -7.63
C MET A 59 0.19 -8.81 -9.16
N THR A 60 1.10 -9.62 -9.69
CA THR A 60 1.20 -9.85 -11.12
C THR A 60 0.00 -10.63 -11.64
N GLU A 61 -0.42 -11.66 -10.91
CA GLU A 61 -1.52 -12.54 -11.30
C GLU A 61 -2.89 -11.95 -10.96
N ASN A 62 -2.96 -11.20 -9.87
CA ASN A 62 -4.20 -10.63 -9.33
C ASN A 62 -3.91 -9.21 -8.82
N PRO A 63 -3.98 -8.20 -9.69
CA PRO A 63 -3.49 -6.84 -9.39
C PRO A 63 -4.47 -6.01 -8.55
N VAL A 64 -4.95 -6.56 -7.45
CA VAL A 64 -5.80 -5.86 -6.48
C VAL A 64 -5.28 -6.20 -5.09
N VAL A 65 -5.14 -5.20 -4.24
CA VAL A 65 -4.58 -5.38 -2.91
C VAL A 65 -5.42 -4.70 -1.84
N ALA A 66 -5.17 -5.09 -0.60
CA ALA A 66 -5.68 -4.38 0.56
C ALA A 66 -4.50 -4.04 1.46
N LEU A 67 -4.58 -2.88 2.09
CA LEU A 67 -3.64 -2.49 3.14
C LEU A 67 -4.42 -2.11 4.38
N SER A 68 -3.87 -2.45 5.54
CA SER A 68 -4.47 -2.07 6.80
C SER A 68 -3.38 -1.68 7.78
N TRP A 69 -3.74 -0.82 8.73
CA TRP A 69 -2.84 -0.39 9.78
C TRP A 69 -3.62 -0.04 11.03
N TRP A 70 -2.92 -0.04 12.15
CA TRP A 70 -3.46 0.34 13.45
C TRP A 70 -2.35 0.97 14.27
N GLY A 71 -2.60 2.12 14.85
CA GLY A 71 -1.60 2.84 15.63
C GLY A 71 -2.20 3.97 16.44
N GLU A 72 -1.33 4.83 16.96
CA GLU A 72 -1.74 5.96 17.80
C GLU A 72 -2.71 6.92 17.10
N LYS A 73 -2.58 7.06 15.79
CA LYS A 73 -3.45 7.94 14.99
C LYS A 73 -4.61 7.16 14.36
N GLY A 74 -5.04 6.08 15.01
CA GLY A 74 -6.12 5.23 14.54
C GLY A 74 -5.67 4.24 13.49
N GLY A 75 -6.62 3.76 12.72
CA GLY A 75 -6.34 2.80 11.67
C GLY A 75 -7.50 2.68 10.71
N PHE A 76 -7.18 2.25 9.50
CA PHE A 76 -8.13 2.09 8.42
C PHE A 76 -7.69 0.92 7.54
N GLN A 77 -8.56 0.52 6.62
CA GLN A 77 -8.23 -0.41 5.57
C GLN A 77 -8.52 0.27 4.25
N ILE A 78 -7.56 0.19 3.33
CA ILE A 78 -7.75 0.70 1.96
C ILE A 78 -7.62 -0.46 0.99
N LYS A 79 -8.39 -0.42 -0.10
CA LYS A 79 -8.34 -1.43 -1.16
C LYS A 79 -8.29 -0.74 -2.51
N GLY A 80 -7.62 -1.36 -3.46
CA GLY A 80 -7.57 -0.84 -4.81
C GLY A 80 -6.69 -1.63 -5.74
N PRO A 81 -6.75 -1.29 -7.04
CA PRO A 81 -5.90 -1.91 -8.05
C PRO A 81 -4.48 -1.39 -7.97
N VAL A 82 -3.54 -2.22 -8.42
CA VAL A 82 -2.13 -1.87 -8.50
C VAL A 82 -1.60 -2.02 -9.91
N THR A 83 -0.55 -1.25 -10.21
CA THR A 83 0.29 -1.44 -11.40
C THR A 83 1.73 -1.61 -10.95
N LEU A 84 2.47 -2.43 -11.68
CA LEU A 84 3.86 -2.75 -11.37
C LEU A 84 4.79 -2.07 -12.38
N HIS A 85 5.85 -1.44 -11.88
CA HIS A 85 6.76 -0.64 -12.69
C HIS A 85 8.20 -1.06 -12.41
N THR A 86 8.95 -1.47 -13.45
CA THR A 86 10.29 -2.03 -13.29
C THR A 86 11.37 -1.31 -14.08
N ASN A 87 11.03 -0.51 -15.09
CA ASN A 87 12.02 0.15 -15.93
C ASN A 87 11.55 1.47 -16.53
N ASP A 88 10.49 2.04 -16.00
CA ASP A 88 9.94 3.32 -16.46
C ASP A 88 10.31 4.46 -15.50
N GLU A 89 9.76 5.64 -15.77
CA GLU A 89 10.03 6.83 -14.96
C GLU A 89 9.56 6.67 -13.52
N ILE A 90 8.45 5.97 -13.31
CA ILE A 90 7.94 5.73 -11.95
C ILE A 90 8.93 4.90 -11.16
N PHE A 91 9.48 3.85 -11.76
CA PHE A 91 10.51 3.03 -11.12
C PHE A 91 11.76 3.86 -10.82
N LEU A 92 12.20 4.71 -11.75
CA LEU A 92 13.37 5.55 -11.54
C LEU A 92 13.17 6.56 -10.41
N GLN A 93 11.96 7.09 -10.27
CA GLN A 93 11.61 7.97 -9.15
C GLN A 93 11.66 7.22 -7.81
N ASP A 94 11.20 5.96 -7.78
CA ASP A 94 11.28 5.12 -6.59
C ASP A 94 12.74 4.85 -6.22
N VAL A 95 13.59 4.52 -7.18
CA VAL A 95 15.02 4.32 -6.96
C VAL A 95 15.66 5.57 -6.35
N ALA A 96 15.36 6.74 -6.91
CA ALA A 96 15.89 8.01 -6.41
C ALA A 96 15.41 8.29 -4.97
N TRP A 97 14.14 8.02 -4.70
CA TRP A 97 13.57 8.21 -3.37
C TRP A 97 14.23 7.27 -2.35
N MET A 98 14.42 6.00 -2.68
CA MET A 98 15.09 5.05 -1.78
C MET A 98 16.53 5.44 -1.50
N LYS A 99 17.27 5.95 -2.49
CA LYS A 99 18.63 6.43 -2.27
C LYS A 99 18.69 7.56 -1.25
N GLU A 100 17.67 8.39 -1.23
CA GLU A 100 17.58 9.53 -0.30
C GLU A 100 17.23 9.10 1.12
N VAL A 101 16.22 8.22 1.27
CA VAL A 101 15.66 7.89 2.59
C VAL A 101 16.16 6.58 3.17
N ARG A 102 16.55 5.63 2.33
CA ARG A 102 17.03 4.29 2.74
C ARG A 102 18.10 3.81 1.76
N PRO A 103 19.32 4.39 1.80
CA PRO A 103 20.33 4.12 0.79
C PRO A 103 20.82 2.68 0.73
N ASN A 104 20.54 1.88 1.77
CA ASN A 104 20.93 0.46 1.79
C ASN A 104 19.92 -0.45 1.06
N LEU A 105 18.79 0.09 0.60
CA LEU A 105 17.78 -0.69 -0.09
C LEU A 105 17.86 -0.44 -1.59
N ALA A 106 17.62 -1.51 -2.36
CA ALA A 106 17.61 -1.46 -3.82
C ALA A 106 16.26 -1.97 -4.32
N PRO A 107 15.38 -1.08 -4.80
CA PRO A 107 14.08 -1.50 -5.30
C PRO A 107 14.20 -2.43 -6.51
N LYS A 108 13.37 -3.48 -6.53
CA LYS A 108 13.19 -4.36 -7.70
C LYS A 108 12.04 -3.86 -8.57
N SER A 109 11.04 -3.27 -7.95
CA SER A 109 9.89 -2.71 -8.64
C SER A 109 9.26 -1.61 -7.80
N ALA A 110 8.49 -0.75 -8.45
CA ALA A 110 7.64 0.24 -7.80
C ALA A 110 6.19 -0.19 -8.02
N VAL A 111 5.41 -0.20 -6.95
CA VAL A 111 3.99 -0.55 -7.00
C VAL A 111 3.18 0.73 -6.83
N ILE A 112 2.32 1.02 -7.78
CA ILE A 112 1.37 2.12 -7.69
C ILE A 112 -0.01 1.56 -7.38
N MET A 113 -0.58 2.00 -6.27
CA MET A 113 -1.94 1.64 -5.89
C MET A 113 -2.86 2.84 -6.05
N LYS A 114 -3.95 2.66 -6.77
CA LYS A 114 -5.04 3.64 -6.81
C LYS A 114 -6.06 3.25 -5.74
N ILE A 115 -6.30 4.16 -4.81
CA ILE A 115 -7.19 3.88 -3.68
C ILE A 115 -8.64 3.93 -4.18
N ALA A 116 -9.33 2.78 -4.10
CA ALA A 116 -10.70 2.65 -4.58
C ALA A 116 -11.72 2.62 -3.44
N GLU A 117 -11.35 2.07 -2.29
CA GLU A 117 -12.26 1.93 -1.15
C GLU A 117 -11.50 2.14 0.16
N VAL A 118 -12.20 2.69 1.16
CA VAL A 118 -11.68 2.86 2.53
C VAL A 118 -12.70 2.33 3.53
N TYR A 119 -12.21 1.61 4.54
CA TYR A 119 -13.04 0.97 5.57
C TYR A 119 -12.55 1.30 6.97
N HIS A 120 -13.47 1.32 7.91
CA HIS A 120 -13.16 1.35 9.34
C HIS A 120 -12.58 0.00 9.79
N VAL A 121 -11.56 0.04 10.63
CA VAL A 121 -11.04 -1.18 11.30
C VAL A 121 -11.07 -1.05 12.81
N LYS A 122 -11.24 0.15 13.35
CA LYS A 122 -11.31 0.37 14.79
C LYS A 122 -12.39 -0.53 15.41
N PRO A 123 -12.05 -1.28 16.47
CA PRO A 123 -13.05 -2.11 17.16
C PRO A 123 -14.23 -1.27 17.64
N GLY A 124 -15.44 -1.74 17.36
CA GLY A 124 -16.67 -1.05 17.70
C GLY A 124 -17.77 -1.32 16.69
N ALA A 125 -18.83 -0.55 16.80
CA ALA A 125 -20.03 -0.73 15.96
C ALA A 125 -19.77 -0.48 14.46
N ASP A 126 -18.78 0.34 14.13
CA ASP A 126 -18.49 0.70 12.74
C ASP A 126 -17.38 -0.15 12.09
N ALA A 127 -16.77 -1.07 12.86
CA ALA A 127 -15.72 -1.92 12.33
C ALA A 127 -16.18 -2.67 11.08
N GLY A 128 -15.39 -2.61 10.02
CA GLY A 128 -15.71 -3.24 8.75
C GLY A 128 -16.63 -2.45 7.83
N LYS A 129 -17.15 -1.33 8.28
CA LYS A 129 -18.03 -0.51 7.44
C LYS A 129 -17.22 0.36 6.48
N LYS A 130 -17.74 0.54 5.29
CA LYS A 130 -17.16 1.39 4.24
C LYS A 130 -17.31 2.86 4.60
N ILE A 131 -16.22 3.62 4.40
CA ILE A 131 -16.21 5.08 4.60
C ILE A 131 -16.30 5.79 3.25
N LEU A 132 -15.45 5.34 2.29
CA LEU A 132 -15.33 5.95 0.97
C LEU A 132 -15.40 4.88 -0.12
#